data_737290411fe11b020a8b7e38f7acf93d
#
_entry.id   737290411fe11b020a8b7e38f7acf93d
#
_cell.length_a   1.000
_cell.length_b   1.000
_cell.length_c   1.000
_cell.angle_alpha   90.00
_cell.angle_beta   90.00
_cell.angle_gamma   90.00
#
_symmetry.space_group_name_H-M   'P 1'
#
loop_
_entity.id
_entity.type
_entity.pdbx_description
1 polymer ?
#
loop_
_entity_poly.entity_id
_entity_poly.type
_entity_poly.pdbx_seq_one_letter_code
_entity_poly.pdbx_strand_id
1 'polypeptide(L)'
;MTFTSLMNQGLGMHVASWDKQAQIVRFTNGSELIFMGENYDTDKDFDRFKGLEINGGGIDEINECQEGLLYKVLERAGSWLNCEGRPPIVVMATCNPSNNWVKELIYDKWKENDLPSTWAYIPSKITDNPHIPEDYLQSLRDNMPEYEYKRFVEGDWEVQEKPENPFFISYEAKKHETHNASFNPNLPIYISLDFNLQPFCGLVAQMWTDSQGDHVHIVDEFQVVDGSIPKMVDTIKAKYAPFLFSCLLTGDAMGKRGDLSQRDNANYYEQLARGLGLAQRQIKVAPNPKHENSRAQCNYLLQFHPDIKINPKTAPGVARDMKMVACDAAGNIIKRNRYIITQQSDFADCFRYLCNSFLSEWYLKHLKKSGYTHFNNNFVPELKTPSR
;
A
#
# COMPACT_ATOMS: atom_id res chain seq x y z
N MET A 1 19.70 22.93 1.46
CA MET A 1 21.08 23.45 1.71
C MET A 1 22.04 22.29 1.51
N THR A 2 23.02 22.39 0.61
CA THR A 2 24.00 21.32 0.37
C THR A 2 25.08 21.32 1.45
N PHE A 3 25.73 20.17 1.69
CA PHE A 3 26.86 20.10 2.62
C PHE A 3 27.98 21.08 2.26
N THR A 4 28.25 21.27 0.96
CA THR A 4 29.17 22.28 0.46
C THR A 4 28.79 23.71 0.89
N SER A 5 27.49 24.01 0.88
CA SER A 5 26.98 25.33 1.33
C SER A 5 27.21 25.53 2.84
N LEU A 6 26.99 24.50 3.65
CA LEU A 6 27.28 24.53 5.09
C LEU A 6 28.78 24.74 5.37
N MET A 7 29.64 24.10 4.58
CA MET A 7 31.09 24.30 4.64
C MET A 7 31.48 25.75 4.46
N ASN A 8 30.84 26.43 3.50
CA ASN A 8 31.09 27.85 3.23
C ASN A 8 30.55 28.82 4.29
N GLN A 9 29.60 28.35 5.13
CA GLN A 9 28.93 29.13 6.19
C GLN A 9 29.53 28.94 7.59
N GLY A 10 30.77 28.48 7.69
CA GLY A 10 31.47 28.38 8.95
C GLY A 10 31.73 26.95 9.44
N LEU A 11 30.98 25.91 8.95
CA LEU A 11 31.28 24.53 9.27
C LEU A 11 32.69 24.14 8.82
N GLY A 12 33.18 24.74 7.75
CA GLY A 12 34.49 24.48 7.18
C GLY A 12 35.67 24.71 8.13
N MET A 13 35.54 25.62 9.10
CA MET A 13 36.58 25.85 10.11
C MET A 13 36.77 24.66 11.06
N HIS A 14 35.76 23.78 11.18
CA HIS A 14 35.81 22.60 12.01
C HIS A 14 36.17 21.32 11.23
N VAL A 15 36.36 21.40 9.91
CA VAL A 15 36.72 20.27 9.06
C VAL A 15 38.24 20.17 8.93
N ALA A 16 38.78 19.03 9.33
CA ALA A 16 40.19 18.71 9.16
C ALA A 16 40.51 18.20 7.76
N SER A 17 39.64 17.34 7.21
CA SER A 17 39.78 16.81 5.85
C SER A 17 38.46 16.32 5.28
N TRP A 18 38.37 16.32 3.94
CA TRP A 18 37.23 15.73 3.24
C TRP A 18 37.74 14.81 2.12
N ASP A 19 37.61 13.49 2.36
CA ASP A 19 37.85 12.48 1.35
C ASP A 19 36.62 12.33 0.48
N LYS A 20 36.62 12.95 -0.70
CA LYS A 20 35.50 12.92 -1.64
C LYS A 20 35.31 11.55 -2.31
N GLN A 21 36.35 10.72 -2.38
CA GLN A 21 36.27 9.38 -2.97
C GLN A 21 35.69 8.39 -1.98
N ALA A 22 36.14 8.41 -0.73
CA ALA A 22 35.60 7.60 0.34
C ALA A 22 34.28 8.17 0.92
N GLN A 23 33.89 9.39 0.55
CA GLN A 23 32.73 10.09 1.08
C GLN A 23 32.78 10.27 2.60
N ILE A 24 33.98 10.60 3.14
CA ILE A 24 34.21 10.77 4.57
C ILE A 24 34.71 12.18 4.86
N VAL A 25 34.02 12.88 5.76
CA VAL A 25 34.46 14.14 6.32
C VAL A 25 34.99 13.91 7.73
N ARG A 26 36.22 14.37 8.01
CA ARG A 26 36.84 14.34 9.34
C ARG A 26 36.86 15.71 9.94
N PHE A 27 36.40 15.82 11.16
CA PHE A 27 36.38 17.06 11.91
C PHE A 27 37.61 17.23 12.79
N THR A 28 37.91 18.46 13.18
CA THR A 28 39.09 18.81 14.02
C THR A 28 39.02 18.19 15.41
N ASN A 29 37.84 17.81 15.88
CA ASN A 29 37.64 17.12 17.16
C ASN A 29 37.76 15.58 17.04
N GLY A 30 38.13 15.04 15.88
CA GLY A 30 38.25 13.62 15.61
C GLY A 30 36.97 12.90 15.22
N SER A 31 35.82 13.59 15.16
CA SER A 31 34.56 13.00 14.69
C SER A 31 34.61 12.78 13.17
N GLU A 32 33.89 11.79 12.70
CA GLU A 32 33.72 11.51 11.26
C GLU A 32 32.25 11.56 10.85
N LEU A 33 31.98 12.05 9.64
CA LEU A 33 30.70 11.97 8.98
C LEU A 33 30.87 11.17 7.69
N ILE A 34 30.18 10.06 7.58
CA ILE A 34 30.24 9.13 6.48
C ILE A 34 28.97 9.27 5.65
N PHE A 35 29.10 9.55 4.35
CA PHE A 35 27.97 9.58 3.43
C PHE A 35 27.85 8.24 2.70
N MET A 36 26.66 7.69 2.69
CA MET A 36 26.37 6.43 2.01
C MET A 36 25.08 6.55 1.22
N GLY A 37 25.02 5.93 0.06
CA GLY A 37 23.79 5.79 -0.71
C GLY A 37 23.23 4.39 -0.59
N GLU A 38 21.92 4.29 -0.52
CA GLU A 38 21.22 3.02 -0.71
C GLU A 38 21.30 2.61 -2.19
N ASN A 39 21.53 1.34 -2.45
CA ASN A 39 21.37 0.74 -3.77
C ASN A 39 20.75 -0.65 -3.63
N TYR A 40 19.44 -0.66 -3.44
CA TYR A 40 18.69 -1.89 -3.17
C TYR A 40 18.74 -2.90 -4.32
N ASP A 41 18.91 -2.45 -5.57
CA ASP A 41 19.00 -3.35 -6.72
C ASP A 41 20.23 -4.28 -6.66
N THR A 42 21.33 -3.79 -6.09
CA THR A 42 22.61 -4.52 -5.98
C THR A 42 22.92 -5.01 -4.57
N ASP A 43 22.27 -4.45 -3.54
CA ASP A 43 22.50 -4.74 -2.11
C ASP A 43 21.16 -4.90 -1.37
N LYS A 44 20.46 -6.00 -1.63
CA LYS A 44 19.14 -6.30 -1.05
C LYS A 44 19.17 -6.57 0.44
N ASP A 45 20.31 -7.04 0.95
CA ASP A 45 20.50 -7.38 2.37
C ASP A 45 21.18 -6.26 3.17
N PHE A 46 21.39 -5.09 2.55
CA PHE A 46 22.07 -3.94 3.15
C PHE A 46 23.44 -4.28 3.71
N ASP A 47 24.22 -5.14 3.02
CA ASP A 47 25.50 -5.64 3.47
C ASP A 47 26.52 -4.51 3.69
N ARG A 48 26.44 -3.44 2.88
CA ARG A 48 27.29 -2.26 3.01
C ARG A 48 27.15 -1.54 4.35
N PHE A 49 26.00 -1.69 5.02
CA PHE A 49 25.70 -1.06 6.30
C PHE A 49 26.01 -1.96 7.51
N LYS A 50 26.16 -3.28 7.31
CA LYS A 50 26.38 -4.25 8.40
C LYS A 50 27.67 -4.05 9.18
N GLY A 51 28.71 -3.51 8.55
CA GLY A 51 30.01 -3.26 9.15
C GLY A 51 30.17 -1.88 9.80
N LEU A 52 29.15 -1.03 9.79
CA LEU A 52 29.24 0.32 10.34
C LEU A 52 29.31 0.30 11.86
N GLU A 53 30.21 1.13 12.39
CA GLU A 53 30.31 1.45 13.81
C GLU A 53 30.04 2.94 13.98
N ILE A 54 28.82 3.31 14.36
CA ILE A 54 28.34 4.69 14.38
C ILE A 54 27.65 5.05 15.70
N ASN A 55 27.73 6.32 16.09
CA ASN A 55 27.02 6.84 17.26
C ASN A 55 25.56 7.16 16.95
N GLY A 56 25.25 7.58 15.74
CA GLY A 56 23.93 7.94 15.27
C GLY A 56 23.90 7.99 13.76
N GLY A 57 22.73 8.26 13.19
CA GLY A 57 22.54 8.30 11.74
C GLY A 57 21.55 9.37 11.30
N GLY A 58 21.67 9.80 10.04
CA GLY A 58 20.69 10.62 9.34
C GLY A 58 20.30 9.93 8.04
N ILE A 59 19.01 9.85 7.75
CA ILE A 59 18.50 9.31 6.49
C ILE A 59 17.70 10.43 5.83
N ASP A 60 18.21 10.92 4.72
CA ASP A 60 17.53 11.95 3.93
C ASP A 60 16.56 11.27 2.96
N GLU A 61 15.36 11.84 2.82
CA GLU A 61 14.30 11.33 1.95
C GLU A 61 13.99 9.84 2.18
N ILE A 62 13.79 9.45 3.45
CA ILE A 62 13.55 8.05 3.84
C ILE A 62 12.37 7.41 3.10
N ASN A 63 11.43 8.21 2.61
CA ASN A 63 10.32 7.75 1.77
C ASN A 63 10.77 7.22 0.40
N GLU A 64 11.99 7.52 -0.04
CA GLU A 64 12.58 6.97 -1.27
C GLU A 64 13.40 5.71 -1.01
N CYS A 65 13.68 5.43 0.27
CA CYS A 65 14.45 4.27 0.71
C CYS A 65 13.55 3.07 1.02
N GLN A 66 14.15 1.88 1.06
CA GLN A 66 13.46 0.68 1.54
C GLN A 66 13.36 0.70 3.07
N GLU A 67 12.27 0.15 3.60
CA GLU A 67 12.02 0.07 5.05
C GLU A 67 13.19 -0.61 5.81
N GLY A 68 13.79 -1.64 5.20
CA GLY A 68 14.94 -2.37 5.78
C GLY A 68 16.14 -1.51 6.10
N LEU A 69 16.36 -0.40 5.35
CA LEU A 69 17.44 0.54 5.63
C LEU A 69 17.27 1.21 7.00
N LEU A 70 16.06 1.63 7.35
CA LEU A 70 15.77 2.23 8.65
C LEU A 70 16.20 1.30 9.80
N TYR A 71 15.76 0.05 9.73
CA TYR A 71 16.12 -0.93 10.76
C TYR A 71 17.62 -1.21 10.81
N LYS A 72 18.28 -1.21 9.65
CA LYS A 72 19.72 -1.41 9.59
C LYS A 72 20.49 -0.24 10.23
N VAL A 73 20.09 0.99 9.99
CA VAL A 73 20.70 2.17 10.62
C VAL A 73 20.41 2.19 12.13
N LEU A 74 19.19 1.85 12.55
CA LEU A 74 18.83 1.73 13.98
C LEU A 74 19.67 0.64 14.69
N GLU A 75 19.90 -0.52 14.03
CA GLU A 75 20.73 -1.58 14.56
C GLU A 75 22.19 -1.15 14.77
N ARG A 76 22.69 -0.31 13.88
CA ARG A 76 24.10 0.14 13.93
C ARG A 76 24.32 1.37 14.79
N ALA A 77 23.30 2.20 14.98
CA ALA A 77 23.39 3.39 15.82
C ALA A 77 23.70 3.01 17.28
N GLY A 78 24.76 3.60 17.82
CA GLY A 78 25.26 3.32 19.15
C GLY A 78 26.22 2.13 19.24
N SER A 79 26.62 1.53 18.12
CA SER A 79 27.62 0.46 18.09
C SER A 79 29.05 0.95 18.33
N TRP A 80 29.29 2.26 18.18
CA TRP A 80 30.61 2.88 18.38
C TRP A 80 30.73 3.55 19.74
N LEU A 81 31.86 3.35 20.43
CA LEU A 81 32.22 3.96 21.71
C LEU A 81 31.15 3.89 22.81
N ASN A 82 31.22 2.84 23.60
CA ASN A 82 30.45 2.74 24.83
C ASN A 82 31.29 3.28 26.02
N CYS A 83 31.44 4.61 26.09
CA CYS A 83 32.23 5.27 27.13
C CYS A 83 31.41 6.35 27.83
N GLU A 84 31.90 6.78 29.00
CA GLU A 84 31.33 7.92 29.72
C GLU A 84 31.44 9.19 28.85
N GLY A 85 30.36 9.99 28.78
CA GLY A 85 30.31 11.20 27.94
C GLY A 85 30.01 10.98 26.46
N ARG A 86 29.63 9.77 26.03
CA ARG A 86 29.18 9.54 24.66
C ARG A 86 27.96 10.42 24.32
N PRO A 87 27.81 10.85 23.06
CA PRO A 87 26.61 11.54 22.63
C PRO A 87 25.38 10.61 22.70
N PRO A 88 24.17 11.18 22.85
CA PRO A 88 22.95 10.38 22.80
C PRO A 88 22.85 9.67 21.44
N ILE A 89 22.33 8.44 21.47
CA ILE A 89 22.04 7.67 20.26
C ILE A 89 20.80 8.28 19.62
N VAL A 90 20.96 8.85 18.42
CA VAL A 90 19.88 9.47 17.69
C VAL A 90 19.95 9.02 16.22
N VAL A 91 18.82 8.58 15.69
CA VAL A 91 18.61 8.40 14.26
C VAL A 91 17.56 9.40 13.83
N MET A 92 17.91 10.28 12.89
CA MET A 92 17.00 11.25 12.29
C MET A 92 16.68 10.83 10.87
N ALA A 93 15.42 11.02 10.48
CA ALA A 93 15.03 10.83 9.09
C ALA A 93 14.21 12.02 8.60
N THR A 94 14.43 12.43 7.36
CA THR A 94 13.59 13.43 6.70
C THR A 94 12.73 12.76 5.62
N CYS A 95 11.56 13.29 5.39
CA CYS A 95 10.69 12.83 4.30
C CYS A 95 9.68 13.90 3.90
N ASN A 96 9.22 13.79 2.67
CA ASN A 96 7.97 14.41 2.24
C ASN A 96 6.81 13.42 2.42
N PRO A 97 5.57 13.91 2.62
CA PRO A 97 4.40 13.04 2.64
C PRO A 97 4.38 12.08 1.45
N SER A 98 4.27 10.81 1.71
CA SER A 98 4.30 9.76 0.69
C SER A 98 3.37 8.62 1.08
N ASN A 99 2.66 8.05 0.12
CA ASN A 99 1.76 6.93 0.37
C ASN A 99 2.54 5.60 0.27
N ASN A 100 3.40 5.35 1.25
CA ASN A 100 4.26 4.17 1.32
C ASN A 100 4.43 3.72 2.79
N TRP A 101 5.37 2.81 3.03
CA TRP A 101 5.66 2.25 4.36
C TRP A 101 5.94 3.31 5.44
N VAL A 102 6.47 4.50 5.08
CA VAL A 102 6.71 5.60 6.03
C VAL A 102 5.40 6.13 6.58
N LYS A 103 4.37 6.26 5.74
CA LYS A 103 3.03 6.65 6.18
C LYS A 103 2.48 5.63 7.18
N GLU A 104 2.48 4.37 6.83
CA GLU A 104 1.92 3.28 7.65
C GLU A 104 2.69 3.09 8.97
N LEU A 105 4.02 3.13 8.91
CA LEU A 105 4.87 2.86 10.07
C LEU A 105 5.00 4.04 11.02
N ILE A 106 4.98 5.28 10.51
CA ILE A 106 5.31 6.48 11.29
C ILE A 106 4.11 7.41 11.39
N TYR A 107 3.60 7.93 10.26
CA TYR A 107 2.57 8.97 10.28
C TYR A 107 1.23 8.47 10.83
N ASP A 108 0.72 7.34 10.35
CA ASP A 108 -0.56 6.80 10.78
C ASP A 108 -0.51 6.39 12.26
N LYS A 109 0.58 5.75 12.72
CA LYS A 109 0.80 5.44 14.14
C LYS A 109 0.91 6.68 15.02
N TRP A 110 1.58 7.73 14.54
CA TRP A 110 1.62 9.01 15.25
C TRP A 110 0.22 9.61 15.40
N LYS A 111 -0.57 9.59 14.34
CA LYS A 111 -1.94 10.09 14.31
C LYS A 111 -2.87 9.31 15.25
N GLU A 112 -2.64 8.00 15.39
CA GLU A 112 -3.36 7.11 16.29
C GLU A 112 -2.79 7.12 17.73
N ASN A 113 -1.74 7.88 18.03
CA ASN A 113 -0.99 7.88 19.31
C ASN A 113 -0.39 6.49 19.65
N ASP A 114 0.00 5.73 18.64
CA ASP A 114 0.55 4.37 18.75
C ASP A 114 2.03 4.28 18.32
N LEU A 115 2.74 5.41 18.24
CA LEU A 115 4.18 5.41 18.04
C LEU A 115 4.90 4.86 19.27
N PRO A 116 5.98 4.05 19.08
CA PRO A 116 6.84 3.65 20.19
C PRO A 116 7.34 4.87 20.98
N SER A 117 7.45 4.76 22.29
CA SER A 117 7.86 5.87 23.17
C SER A 117 9.26 6.44 22.88
N THR A 118 10.09 5.69 22.16
CA THR A 118 11.43 6.11 21.70
C THR A 118 11.42 6.81 20.35
N TRP A 119 10.28 6.92 19.71
CA TRP A 119 10.11 7.54 18.40
C TRP A 119 9.37 8.87 18.55
N ALA A 120 9.70 9.80 17.66
CA ALA A 120 8.99 11.08 17.56
C ALA A 120 8.79 11.42 16.07
N TYR A 121 7.59 11.88 15.73
CA TYR A 121 7.31 12.50 14.44
C TYR A 121 7.15 14.00 14.65
N ILE A 122 7.90 14.79 13.91
CA ILE A 122 7.89 16.25 13.99
C ILE A 122 7.38 16.78 12.65
N PRO A 123 6.10 17.18 12.57
CA PRO A 123 5.57 17.80 11.36
C PRO A 123 6.28 19.14 11.12
N SER A 124 6.65 19.37 9.88
CA SER A 124 7.25 20.64 9.43
C SER A 124 6.64 21.02 8.09
N LYS A 125 6.34 22.30 7.94
CA LYS A 125 5.78 22.87 6.71
C LYS A 125 6.74 23.93 6.16
N ILE A 126 6.64 24.17 4.88
CA ILE A 126 7.43 25.23 4.24
C ILE A 126 7.18 26.58 4.91
N THR A 127 5.95 26.84 5.39
CA THR A 127 5.55 28.05 6.08
C THR A 127 6.17 28.22 7.48
N ASP A 128 6.77 27.18 8.04
CA ASP A 128 7.47 27.25 9.34
C ASP A 128 8.85 27.94 9.20
N ASN A 129 9.33 28.09 7.97
CA ASN A 129 10.56 28.82 7.70
C ASN A 129 10.28 30.34 7.58
N PRO A 130 10.73 31.16 8.55
CA PRO A 130 10.46 32.60 8.57
C PRO A 130 11.17 33.39 7.46
N HIS A 131 12.04 32.72 6.71
CA HIS A 131 12.84 33.36 5.63
C HIS A 131 12.29 33.10 4.24
N ILE A 132 11.13 32.50 4.11
CA ILE A 132 10.51 32.24 2.82
C ILE A 132 9.83 33.52 2.30
N PRO A 133 10.18 33.98 1.09
CA PRO A 133 9.50 35.10 0.47
C PRO A 133 8.00 34.76 0.18
N GLU A 134 7.12 35.76 0.37
CA GLU A 134 5.69 35.57 0.08
C GLU A 134 5.41 35.27 -1.40
N ASP A 135 6.14 35.91 -2.30
CA ASP A 135 6.03 35.66 -3.74
C ASP A 135 6.43 34.25 -4.14
N TYR A 136 7.34 33.60 -3.38
CA TYR A 136 7.71 32.22 -3.62
C TYR A 136 6.53 31.26 -3.36
N LEU A 137 5.80 31.43 -2.24
CA LEU A 137 4.64 30.61 -1.93
C LEU A 137 3.52 30.80 -2.95
N GLN A 138 3.31 32.05 -3.41
CA GLN A 138 2.34 32.34 -4.45
C GLN A 138 2.75 31.69 -5.78
N SER A 139 4.03 31.77 -6.15
CA SER A 139 4.54 31.11 -7.35
C SER A 139 4.36 29.59 -7.31
N LEU A 140 4.57 28.94 -6.15
CA LEU A 140 4.30 27.51 -6.01
C LEU A 140 2.82 27.20 -6.20
N ARG A 141 1.92 28.03 -5.62
CA ARG A 141 0.47 27.85 -5.76
C ARG A 141 0.00 27.98 -7.20
N ASP A 142 0.57 28.90 -7.95
CA ASP A 142 0.18 29.19 -9.33
C ASP A 142 0.73 28.17 -10.34
N ASN A 143 1.84 27.50 -10.02
CA ASN A 143 2.58 26.66 -10.96
C ASN A 143 2.63 25.17 -10.60
N MET A 144 2.26 24.78 -9.37
CA MET A 144 2.22 23.37 -8.98
C MET A 144 0.82 22.77 -9.14
N PRO A 145 0.72 21.50 -9.54
CA PRO A 145 -0.55 20.78 -9.42
C PRO A 145 -1.07 20.80 -7.98
N GLU A 146 -2.39 20.90 -7.81
CA GLU A 146 -3.01 21.02 -6.48
C GLU A 146 -2.59 19.93 -5.50
N TYR A 147 -2.45 18.67 -5.98
CA TYR A 147 -2.03 17.55 -5.14
C TYR A 147 -0.57 17.68 -4.68
N GLU A 148 0.33 18.16 -5.55
CA GLU A 148 1.72 18.43 -5.19
C GLU A 148 1.84 19.57 -4.20
N TYR A 149 1.08 20.65 -4.41
CA TYR A 149 1.04 21.78 -3.48
C TYR A 149 0.61 21.33 -2.08
N LYS A 150 -0.48 20.57 -1.98
CA LYS A 150 -0.94 20.02 -0.70
C LYS A 150 0.10 19.10 -0.06
N ARG A 151 0.74 18.26 -0.88
CA ARG A 151 1.75 17.30 -0.41
C ARG A 151 3.02 17.98 0.08
N PHE A 152 3.62 18.84 -0.76
CA PHE A 152 4.95 19.39 -0.50
C PHE A 152 4.94 20.72 0.25
N VAL A 153 3.89 21.52 0.12
CA VAL A 153 3.78 22.83 0.77
C VAL A 153 2.97 22.75 2.06
N GLU A 154 1.83 22.07 2.03
CA GLU A 154 0.94 21.94 3.20
C GLU A 154 1.30 20.73 4.08
N GLY A 155 2.14 19.82 3.59
CA GLY A 155 2.54 18.62 4.34
C GLY A 155 1.39 17.61 4.51
N ASP A 156 0.44 17.58 3.57
CA ASP A 156 -0.74 16.72 3.67
C ASP A 156 -0.42 15.29 3.22
N TRP A 157 -0.46 14.35 4.16
CA TRP A 157 -0.24 12.93 3.95
C TRP A 157 -1.44 12.19 3.36
N GLU A 158 -2.62 12.79 3.40
CA GLU A 158 -3.85 12.17 2.90
C GLU A 158 -4.08 12.46 1.41
N VAL A 159 -3.33 13.41 0.87
CA VAL A 159 -3.38 13.72 -0.56
C VAL A 159 -2.69 12.62 -1.35
N GLN A 160 -3.43 12.08 -2.29
CA GLN A 160 -2.93 11.07 -3.21
C GLN A 160 -3.03 11.59 -4.64
N GLU A 161 -1.96 11.41 -5.40
CA GLU A 161 -2.00 11.56 -6.84
C GLU A 161 -2.91 10.46 -7.40
N LYS A 162 -4.05 10.85 -7.96
CA LYS A 162 -4.85 9.88 -8.71
C LYS A 162 -4.09 9.55 -9.99
N PRO A 163 -3.97 8.27 -10.36
CA PRO A 163 -3.37 7.91 -11.64
C PRO A 163 -4.16 8.58 -12.77
N GLU A 164 -3.49 8.99 -13.85
CA GLU A 164 -4.13 9.62 -15.02
C GLU A 164 -5.28 8.77 -15.56
N ASN A 165 -5.10 7.44 -15.57
CA ASN A 165 -6.13 6.50 -15.99
C ASN A 165 -6.36 5.44 -14.89
N PRO A 166 -7.16 5.77 -13.84
CA PRO A 166 -7.42 4.85 -12.75
C PRO A 166 -8.26 3.66 -13.22
N PHE A 167 -7.95 2.47 -12.70
CA PHE A 167 -8.76 1.30 -12.99
C PHE A 167 -10.14 1.41 -12.32
N PHE A 168 -10.19 1.89 -11.08
CA PHE A 168 -11.40 2.08 -10.29
C PHE A 168 -11.86 3.54 -10.30
N ILE A 169 -12.38 4.02 -11.43
CA ILE A 169 -12.80 5.41 -11.65
C ILE A 169 -13.88 5.83 -10.66
N SER A 170 -14.83 4.93 -10.36
CA SER A 170 -15.98 5.19 -9.49
C SER A 170 -15.69 4.98 -8.00
N TYR A 171 -14.42 4.71 -7.64
CA TYR A 171 -14.05 4.57 -6.25
C TYR A 171 -13.87 5.94 -5.60
N GLU A 172 -14.54 6.13 -4.48
CA GLU A 172 -14.44 7.33 -3.64
C GLU A 172 -14.24 6.93 -2.18
N ALA A 173 -13.09 7.30 -1.58
CA ALA A 173 -12.79 6.94 -0.19
C ALA A 173 -13.91 7.36 0.77
N LYS A 174 -14.45 8.60 0.64
CA LYS A 174 -15.55 9.10 1.47
C LYS A 174 -16.82 8.23 1.41
N LYS A 175 -17.08 7.61 0.26
CA LYS A 175 -18.26 6.75 0.04
C LYS A 175 -17.99 5.30 0.43
N HIS A 176 -16.79 4.79 0.13
CA HIS A 176 -16.51 3.36 0.15
C HIS A 176 -15.63 2.92 1.34
N GLU A 177 -15.00 3.83 2.08
CA GLU A 177 -14.21 3.47 3.25
C GLU A 177 -14.99 3.72 4.55
N THR A 178 -14.91 2.75 5.47
CA THR A 178 -15.44 2.91 6.82
C THR A 178 -14.80 1.92 7.80
N HIS A 179 -14.43 2.39 8.97
CA HIS A 179 -13.97 1.52 10.06
C HIS A 179 -15.09 0.62 10.61
N ASN A 180 -16.36 0.92 10.30
CA ASN A 180 -17.50 0.11 10.71
C ASN A 180 -17.68 -1.18 9.89
N ALA A 181 -16.99 -1.33 8.76
CA ALA A 181 -16.96 -2.57 8.00
C ALA A 181 -16.11 -3.64 8.72
N SER A 182 -16.50 -4.02 9.93
CA SER A 182 -15.82 -4.99 10.77
C SER A 182 -16.40 -6.38 10.59
N PHE A 183 -15.57 -7.41 10.85
CA PHE A 183 -15.98 -8.80 10.75
C PHE A 183 -17.17 -9.13 11.70
N ASN A 184 -18.20 -9.74 11.14
CA ASN A 184 -19.37 -10.23 11.88
C ASN A 184 -19.40 -11.77 11.86
N PRO A 185 -19.26 -12.46 13.01
CA PRO A 185 -19.22 -13.93 13.07
C PRO A 185 -20.50 -14.63 12.62
N ASN A 186 -21.61 -13.89 12.53
CA ASN A 186 -22.93 -14.44 12.13
C ASN A 186 -23.16 -14.40 10.62
N LEU A 187 -22.27 -13.77 9.85
CA LEU A 187 -22.39 -13.67 8.40
C LEU A 187 -21.41 -14.63 7.71
N PRO A 188 -21.77 -15.14 6.52
CA PRO A 188 -20.85 -15.94 5.73
C PRO A 188 -19.62 -15.11 5.29
N ILE A 189 -18.49 -15.79 5.12
CA ILE A 189 -17.27 -15.20 4.62
C ILE A 189 -17.02 -15.59 3.16
N TYR A 190 -16.52 -14.63 2.39
CA TYR A 190 -16.13 -14.78 1.01
C TYR A 190 -14.65 -14.44 0.90
N ILE A 191 -13.85 -15.40 0.49
CA ILE A 191 -12.40 -15.21 0.34
C ILE A 191 -12.06 -15.22 -1.15
N SER A 192 -11.38 -14.20 -1.61
CA SER A 192 -10.87 -14.11 -2.98
C SER A 192 -9.34 -14.03 -2.98
N LEU A 193 -8.70 -14.89 -3.77
CA LEU A 193 -7.25 -15.09 -3.79
C LEU A 193 -6.64 -14.76 -5.14
N ASP A 194 -5.44 -14.17 -5.12
CA ASP A 194 -4.56 -14.01 -6.28
C ASP A 194 -3.27 -14.79 -6.04
N PHE A 195 -3.02 -15.84 -6.87
CA PHE A 195 -1.95 -16.81 -6.69
C PHE A 195 -0.62 -16.28 -7.21
N ASN A 196 0.03 -15.40 -6.47
CA ASN A 196 1.37 -14.94 -6.75
C ASN A 196 2.33 -15.44 -5.66
N LEU A 197 3.63 -15.55 -5.98
CA LEU A 197 4.64 -15.93 -5.00
C LEU A 197 5.09 -14.73 -4.16
N GLN A 198 5.06 -13.54 -4.76
CA GLN A 198 5.62 -12.32 -4.17
C GLN A 198 4.71 -11.11 -4.42
N PRO A 199 3.76 -10.85 -3.55
CA PRO A 199 3.18 -11.68 -2.48
C PRO A 199 2.02 -12.56 -2.97
N PHE A 200 1.62 -13.57 -2.18
CA PHE A 200 0.35 -14.27 -2.32
C PHE A 200 -0.71 -13.47 -1.54
N CYS A 201 -1.66 -12.90 -2.26
CA CYS A 201 -2.67 -12.01 -1.70
C CYS A 201 -4.06 -12.65 -1.64
N GLY A 202 -4.84 -12.18 -0.69
CA GLY A 202 -6.24 -12.52 -0.57
C GLY A 202 -7.01 -11.44 0.18
N LEU A 203 -8.29 -11.28 -0.13
CA LEU A 203 -9.20 -10.44 0.63
C LEU A 203 -10.34 -11.26 1.24
N VAL A 204 -10.90 -10.77 2.32
CA VAL A 204 -12.08 -11.32 2.99
C VAL A 204 -13.22 -10.34 2.89
N ALA A 205 -14.33 -10.80 2.33
CA ALA A 205 -15.58 -10.04 2.25
C ALA A 205 -16.69 -10.73 3.03
N GLN A 206 -17.68 -9.96 3.44
CA GLN A 206 -18.97 -10.44 3.91
C GLN A 206 -20.08 -9.81 3.08
N MET A 207 -21.06 -10.62 2.70
CA MET A 207 -22.19 -10.19 1.87
C MET A 207 -23.49 -10.63 2.52
N TRP A 208 -24.47 -9.71 2.58
CA TRP A 208 -25.79 -10.00 3.10
C TRP A 208 -26.83 -9.05 2.50
N THR A 209 -28.09 -9.39 2.67
CA THR A 209 -29.23 -8.56 2.29
C THR A 209 -30.10 -8.36 3.50
N ASP A 210 -30.53 -7.12 3.75
CA ASP A 210 -31.47 -6.79 4.81
C ASP A 210 -32.49 -5.73 4.35
N SER A 211 -33.18 -5.08 5.28
CA SER A 211 -34.17 -4.04 4.96
C SER A 211 -33.58 -2.78 4.34
N GLN A 212 -32.27 -2.57 4.44
CA GLN A 212 -31.54 -1.46 3.84
C GLN A 212 -31.06 -1.79 2.41
N GLY A 213 -31.06 -3.07 2.03
CA GLY A 213 -30.63 -3.55 0.72
C GLY A 213 -29.51 -4.58 0.76
N ASP A 214 -28.77 -4.64 -0.35
CA ASP A 214 -27.64 -5.54 -0.52
C ASP A 214 -26.35 -4.89 -0.03
N HIS A 215 -25.57 -5.63 0.76
CA HIS A 215 -24.33 -5.17 1.37
C HIS A 215 -23.13 -6.02 0.93
N VAL A 216 -21.99 -5.38 0.70
CA VAL A 216 -20.70 -6.02 0.41
C VAL A 216 -19.62 -5.28 1.21
N HIS A 217 -19.12 -5.90 2.26
CA HIS A 217 -18.08 -5.32 3.09
C HIS A 217 -16.78 -6.10 2.98
N ILE A 218 -15.70 -5.43 2.60
CA ILE A 218 -14.35 -5.98 2.67
C ILE A 218 -13.83 -5.73 4.08
N VAL A 219 -13.69 -6.79 4.84
CA VAL A 219 -13.45 -6.74 6.29
C VAL A 219 -12.02 -7.09 6.70
N ASP A 220 -11.25 -7.73 5.81
CA ASP A 220 -9.86 -8.11 6.08
C ASP A 220 -9.10 -8.40 4.78
N GLU A 221 -7.77 -8.51 4.88
CA GLU A 221 -6.90 -8.94 3.81
C GLU A 221 -5.78 -9.84 4.31
N PHE A 222 -5.17 -10.58 3.38
CA PHE A 222 -4.00 -11.42 3.63
C PHE A 222 -2.91 -11.08 2.62
N GLN A 223 -1.69 -10.93 3.11
CA GLN A 223 -0.51 -10.79 2.28
C GLN A 223 0.58 -11.71 2.82
N VAL A 224 0.97 -12.71 2.04
CA VAL A 224 1.97 -13.71 2.42
C VAL A 224 3.16 -13.59 1.49
N VAL A 225 4.26 -13.03 2.00
CA VAL A 225 5.55 -12.97 1.29
C VAL A 225 6.13 -14.38 1.21
N ASP A 226 6.81 -14.71 0.10
CA ASP A 226 7.22 -16.09 -0.21
C ASP A 226 6.03 -17.06 -0.09
N GLY A 227 4.94 -16.67 -0.74
CA GLY A 227 3.65 -17.31 -0.62
C GLY A 227 3.65 -18.77 -1.08
N SER A 228 3.00 -19.61 -0.29
CA SER A 228 2.68 -21.00 -0.65
C SER A 228 1.29 -21.35 -0.16
N ILE A 229 0.68 -22.38 -0.76
CA ILE A 229 -0.65 -22.84 -0.33
C ILE A 229 -0.68 -23.20 1.16
N PRO A 230 0.29 -23.94 1.75
CA PRO A 230 0.29 -24.21 3.18
C PRO A 230 0.33 -22.95 4.05
N LYS A 231 1.21 -21.97 3.73
CA LYS A 231 1.30 -20.71 4.48
C LYS A 231 -0.02 -19.93 4.43
N MET A 232 -0.68 -19.86 3.27
CA MET A 232 -1.98 -19.19 3.14
C MET A 232 -3.06 -19.92 3.93
N VAL A 233 -3.09 -21.25 3.90
CA VAL A 233 -3.99 -22.07 4.73
C VAL A 233 -3.82 -21.75 6.21
N ASP A 234 -2.59 -21.71 6.70
CA ASP A 234 -2.28 -21.41 8.09
C ASP A 234 -2.73 -19.98 8.46
N THR A 235 -2.47 -19.02 7.58
CA THR A 235 -2.88 -17.62 7.75
C THR A 235 -4.41 -17.48 7.86
N ILE A 236 -5.14 -18.12 6.95
CA ILE A 236 -6.62 -18.11 6.97
C ILE A 236 -7.14 -18.79 8.24
N LYS A 237 -6.60 -19.96 8.59
CA LYS A 237 -7.02 -20.69 9.79
C LYS A 237 -6.76 -19.94 11.09
N ALA A 238 -5.66 -19.23 11.19
CA ALA A 238 -5.31 -18.47 12.39
C ALA A 238 -6.40 -17.45 12.76
N LYS A 239 -7.09 -16.87 11.76
CA LYS A 239 -8.16 -15.89 12.00
C LYS A 239 -9.58 -16.48 11.89
N TYR A 240 -9.79 -17.41 10.96
CA TYR A 240 -11.14 -17.78 10.51
C TYR A 240 -11.51 -19.27 10.68
N ALA A 241 -10.70 -20.10 11.34
CA ALA A 241 -10.97 -21.53 11.49
C ALA A 241 -12.41 -21.84 11.97
N PRO A 242 -12.99 -21.16 12.98
CA PRO A 242 -14.35 -21.44 13.43
C PRO A 242 -15.45 -21.10 12.43
N PHE A 243 -15.15 -20.31 11.39
CA PHE A 243 -16.14 -19.76 10.45
C PHE A 243 -16.04 -20.37 9.05
N LEU A 244 -15.11 -21.32 8.82
CA LEU A 244 -14.87 -21.91 7.50
C LEU A 244 -16.06 -22.76 7.01
N PHE A 245 -16.96 -23.18 7.87
CA PHE A 245 -18.19 -23.89 7.47
C PHE A 245 -19.10 -23.06 6.56
N SER A 246 -19.11 -21.73 6.72
CA SER A 246 -19.86 -20.76 5.91
C SER A 246 -19.00 -20.03 4.86
N CYS A 247 -17.76 -20.47 4.69
CA CYS A 247 -16.82 -19.83 3.74
C CYS A 247 -17.17 -20.20 2.30
N LEU A 248 -17.10 -19.20 1.41
CA LEU A 248 -17.06 -19.37 -0.04
C LEU A 248 -15.72 -18.84 -0.57
N LEU A 249 -15.03 -19.64 -1.36
CA LEU A 249 -13.70 -19.36 -1.88
C LEU A 249 -13.75 -19.12 -3.38
N THR A 250 -13.09 -18.04 -3.83
CA THR A 250 -12.86 -17.71 -5.22
C THR A 250 -11.42 -17.20 -5.43
N GLY A 251 -11.11 -16.74 -6.63
CA GLY A 251 -9.84 -16.14 -6.99
C GLY A 251 -9.47 -16.38 -8.46
N ASP A 252 -8.17 -16.27 -8.75
CA ASP A 252 -7.63 -16.50 -10.09
C ASP A 252 -7.97 -17.89 -10.63
N ALA A 253 -8.64 -17.95 -11.78
CA ALA A 253 -9.01 -19.22 -12.43
C ALA A 253 -7.78 -20.05 -12.87
N MET A 254 -6.61 -19.43 -12.99
CA MET A 254 -5.37 -20.16 -13.28
C MET A 254 -5.03 -21.18 -12.17
N GLY A 255 -5.48 -20.94 -10.93
CA GLY A 255 -5.34 -21.88 -9.83
C GLY A 255 -6.08 -23.21 -10.02
N LYS A 256 -6.96 -23.33 -11.05
CA LYS A 256 -7.60 -24.60 -11.45
C LYS A 256 -6.70 -25.50 -12.30
N ARG A 257 -5.54 -25.02 -12.75
CA ARG A 257 -4.59 -25.86 -13.49
C ARG A 257 -3.95 -26.86 -12.55
N GLY A 258 -3.78 -28.10 -13.02
CA GLY A 258 -3.09 -29.13 -12.26
C GLY A 258 -1.65 -28.72 -11.95
N ASP A 259 -1.19 -29.10 -10.78
CA ASP A 259 0.17 -28.86 -10.30
C ASP A 259 0.98 -30.18 -10.40
N LEU A 260 1.86 -30.24 -11.40
CA LEU A 260 2.70 -31.41 -11.66
C LEU A 260 3.68 -31.73 -10.51
N SER A 261 3.91 -30.78 -9.60
CA SER A 261 4.72 -31.01 -8.40
C SER A 261 3.99 -31.86 -7.34
N GLN A 262 2.65 -31.95 -7.44
CA GLN A 262 1.84 -32.76 -6.54
C GLN A 262 1.67 -34.19 -7.07
N ARG A 263 1.72 -35.17 -6.15
CA ARG A 263 1.60 -36.60 -6.51
C ARG A 263 0.31 -36.97 -7.24
N ASP A 264 -0.80 -36.27 -6.89
CA ASP A 264 -2.13 -36.49 -7.45
C ASP A 264 -2.53 -35.39 -8.45
N ASN A 265 -1.56 -34.59 -8.90
CA ASN A 265 -1.79 -33.44 -9.79
C ASN A 265 -2.89 -32.48 -9.27
N ALA A 266 -3.03 -32.38 -7.95
CA ALA A 266 -4.02 -31.51 -7.31
C ALA A 266 -3.78 -30.05 -7.66
N ASN A 267 -4.80 -29.36 -8.13
CA ASN A 267 -4.73 -27.94 -8.40
C ASN A 267 -4.74 -27.12 -7.10
N TYR A 268 -4.45 -25.82 -7.17
CA TYR A 268 -4.33 -24.97 -5.98
C TYR A 268 -5.64 -24.91 -5.17
N TYR A 269 -6.79 -24.92 -5.82
CA TYR A 269 -8.08 -24.93 -5.12
C TYR A 269 -8.35 -26.25 -4.39
N GLU A 270 -7.94 -27.37 -4.95
CA GLU A 270 -8.03 -28.67 -4.27
C GLU A 270 -7.10 -28.74 -3.05
N GLN A 271 -5.88 -28.20 -3.18
CA GLN A 271 -4.94 -28.10 -2.06
C GLN A 271 -5.51 -27.20 -0.95
N LEU A 272 -6.06 -26.01 -1.30
CA LEU A 272 -6.72 -25.11 -0.37
C LEU A 272 -7.94 -25.78 0.31
N ALA A 273 -8.79 -26.44 -0.47
CA ALA A 273 -9.96 -27.13 0.05
C ALA A 273 -9.57 -28.18 1.09
N ARG A 274 -8.57 -29.01 0.80
CA ARG A 274 -8.03 -30.00 1.74
C ARG A 274 -7.46 -29.34 2.98
N GLY A 275 -6.62 -28.30 2.78
CA GLY A 275 -5.99 -27.57 3.88
C GLY A 275 -6.99 -26.87 4.79
N LEU A 276 -8.03 -26.24 4.26
CA LEU A 276 -9.04 -25.49 5.00
C LEU A 276 -10.23 -26.34 5.46
N GLY A 277 -10.35 -27.60 4.99
CA GLY A 277 -11.50 -28.45 5.26
C GLY A 277 -12.78 -28.02 4.53
N LEU A 278 -12.65 -27.41 3.35
CA LEU A 278 -13.78 -26.94 2.55
C LEU A 278 -14.35 -28.06 1.65
N ALA A 279 -15.66 -28.10 1.52
CA ALA A 279 -16.31 -28.93 0.53
C ALA A 279 -16.23 -28.30 -0.86
N GLN A 280 -16.25 -29.10 -1.93
CA GLN A 280 -16.17 -28.62 -3.33
C GLN A 280 -17.24 -27.57 -3.68
N ARG A 281 -18.44 -27.65 -3.09
CA ARG A 281 -19.52 -26.65 -3.28
C ARG A 281 -19.17 -25.25 -2.77
N GLN A 282 -18.19 -25.13 -1.88
CA GLN A 282 -17.72 -23.85 -1.31
C GLN A 282 -16.73 -23.15 -2.23
N ILE A 283 -16.24 -23.82 -3.27
CA ILE A 283 -15.30 -23.25 -4.25
C ILE A 283 -16.07 -22.74 -5.45
N LYS A 284 -16.09 -21.43 -5.62
CA LYS A 284 -16.85 -20.71 -6.64
C LYS A 284 -15.91 -19.86 -7.52
N VAL A 285 -15.26 -20.49 -8.48
CA VAL A 285 -14.29 -19.82 -9.35
C VAL A 285 -14.87 -19.65 -10.75
N ALA A 286 -15.14 -18.41 -11.12
CA ALA A 286 -15.50 -18.02 -12.47
C ALA A 286 -14.24 -17.92 -13.38
N PRO A 287 -14.37 -18.05 -14.70
CA PRO A 287 -13.27 -17.75 -15.62
C PRO A 287 -12.73 -16.32 -15.41
N ASN A 288 -11.43 -16.13 -15.57
CA ASN A 288 -10.85 -14.80 -15.43
C ASN A 288 -11.45 -13.84 -16.48
N PRO A 289 -12.03 -12.73 -16.04
CA PRO A 289 -12.59 -11.76 -16.97
C PRO A 289 -11.44 -10.98 -17.65
N LYS A 290 -11.65 -10.56 -18.89
CA LYS A 290 -10.77 -9.57 -19.50
C LYS A 290 -10.73 -8.30 -18.63
N HIS A 291 -9.60 -7.64 -18.59
CA HIS A 291 -9.43 -6.43 -17.77
C HIS A 291 -10.47 -5.36 -18.07
N GLU A 292 -10.73 -5.10 -19.34
CA GLU A 292 -11.75 -4.16 -19.81
C GLU A 292 -13.15 -4.48 -19.22
N ASN A 293 -13.58 -5.74 -19.32
CA ASN A 293 -14.89 -6.17 -18.82
C ASN A 293 -14.98 -6.06 -17.29
N SER A 294 -13.92 -6.45 -16.58
CA SER A 294 -13.90 -6.35 -15.13
C SER A 294 -13.80 -4.90 -14.65
N ARG A 295 -13.10 -4.03 -15.39
CA ARG A 295 -13.09 -2.59 -15.13
C ARG A 295 -14.50 -2.00 -15.21
N ALA A 296 -15.23 -2.32 -16.31
CA ALA A 296 -16.61 -1.88 -16.46
C ALA A 296 -17.52 -2.40 -15.34
N GLN A 297 -17.43 -3.70 -15.01
CA GLN A 297 -18.21 -4.31 -13.94
C GLN A 297 -17.90 -3.70 -12.57
N CYS A 298 -16.62 -3.60 -12.19
CA CYS A 298 -16.22 -3.06 -10.90
C CYS A 298 -16.67 -1.60 -10.72
N ASN A 299 -16.50 -0.76 -11.75
CA ASN A 299 -16.92 0.64 -11.69
C ASN A 299 -18.44 0.78 -11.64
N TYR A 300 -19.19 -0.05 -12.37
CA TYR A 300 -20.65 -0.08 -12.24
C TYR A 300 -21.10 -0.46 -10.83
N LEU A 301 -20.49 -1.50 -10.24
CA LEU A 301 -20.79 -1.91 -8.88
C LEU A 301 -20.45 -0.80 -7.86
N LEU A 302 -19.27 -0.20 -7.94
CA LEU A 302 -18.87 0.92 -7.06
C LEU A 302 -19.82 2.12 -7.18
N GLN A 303 -20.36 2.37 -8.36
CA GLN A 303 -21.26 3.51 -8.59
C GLN A 303 -22.68 3.23 -8.12
N PHE A 304 -23.23 2.05 -8.41
CA PHE A 304 -24.68 1.79 -8.33
C PHE A 304 -25.06 0.74 -7.27
N HIS A 305 -24.13 -0.08 -6.77
CA HIS A 305 -24.45 -0.98 -5.66
C HIS A 305 -24.76 -0.17 -4.40
N PRO A 306 -25.82 -0.52 -3.66
CA PRO A 306 -26.29 0.30 -2.54
C PRO A 306 -25.22 0.45 -1.44
N ASP A 307 -24.45 -0.62 -1.16
CA ASP A 307 -23.49 -0.57 -0.09
C ASP A 307 -22.28 -1.48 -0.37
N ILE A 308 -21.19 -0.88 -0.90
CA ILE A 308 -19.86 -1.50 -0.95
C ILE A 308 -18.97 -0.71 -0.01
N LYS A 309 -18.42 -1.38 1.02
CA LYS A 309 -17.51 -0.78 2.00
C LYS A 309 -16.21 -1.56 2.13
N ILE A 310 -15.15 -0.84 2.40
CA ILE A 310 -13.82 -1.37 2.70
C ILE A 310 -13.41 -0.83 4.05
N ASN A 311 -12.91 -1.69 4.93
CA ASN A 311 -12.31 -1.23 6.17
C ASN A 311 -10.83 -0.88 5.92
N PRO A 312 -10.44 0.40 5.90
CA PRO A 312 -9.07 0.79 5.58
C PRO A 312 -8.06 0.39 6.66
N LYS A 313 -8.52 0.01 7.88
CA LYS A 313 -7.65 -0.43 8.97
C LYS A 313 -7.29 -1.93 8.85
N THR A 314 -8.22 -2.76 8.44
CA THR A 314 -8.03 -4.22 8.34
C THR A 314 -7.78 -4.70 6.92
N ALA A 315 -8.08 -3.87 5.92
CA ALA A 315 -7.82 -4.10 4.50
C ALA A 315 -7.14 -2.88 3.84
N PRO A 316 -5.99 -2.41 4.37
CA PRO A 316 -5.29 -1.23 3.87
C PRO A 316 -4.75 -1.41 2.45
N GLY A 317 -4.30 -2.60 2.09
CA GLY A 317 -3.82 -2.92 0.75
C GLY A 317 -4.93 -2.88 -0.29
N VAL A 318 -6.13 -3.40 0.05
CA VAL A 318 -7.31 -3.25 -0.82
C VAL A 318 -7.65 -1.78 -1.01
N ALA A 319 -7.76 -1.00 0.07
CA ALA A 319 -8.08 0.42 0.00
C ALA A 319 -7.03 1.22 -0.82
N ARG A 320 -5.74 0.87 -0.70
CA ARG A 320 -4.65 1.45 -1.49
C ARG A 320 -4.81 1.11 -2.97
N ASP A 321 -4.99 -0.15 -3.33
CA ASP A 321 -5.08 -0.59 -4.71
C ASP A 321 -6.30 0.05 -5.41
N MET A 322 -7.43 0.21 -4.70
CA MET A 322 -8.61 0.89 -5.22
C MET A 322 -8.33 2.36 -5.60
N LYS A 323 -7.38 3.02 -4.94
CA LYS A 323 -6.99 4.40 -5.21
C LYS A 323 -5.90 4.53 -6.27
N MET A 324 -4.94 3.58 -6.29
CA MET A 324 -3.66 3.74 -6.97
C MET A 324 -3.48 2.92 -8.25
N VAL A 325 -4.30 1.87 -8.45
CA VAL A 325 -4.12 1.02 -9.62
C VAL A 325 -4.52 1.74 -10.89
N ALA A 326 -3.53 1.89 -11.79
CA ALA A 326 -3.71 2.48 -13.11
C ALA A 326 -3.97 1.41 -14.18
N CYS A 327 -4.51 1.83 -15.31
CA CYS A 327 -4.60 1.00 -16.51
C CYS A 327 -4.03 1.73 -17.74
N ASP A 328 -3.64 0.92 -18.71
CA ASP A 328 -3.24 1.40 -20.02
C ASP A 328 -4.44 1.91 -20.85
N ALA A 329 -4.17 2.41 -22.05
CA ALA A 329 -5.22 2.90 -22.95
C ALA A 329 -6.24 1.81 -23.37
N ALA A 330 -5.86 0.53 -23.29
CA ALA A 330 -6.73 -0.61 -23.55
C ALA A 330 -7.51 -1.07 -22.30
N GLY A 331 -7.31 -0.42 -21.15
CA GLY A 331 -7.96 -0.76 -19.87
C GLY A 331 -7.33 -1.93 -19.13
N ASN A 332 -6.13 -2.38 -19.51
CA ASN A 332 -5.42 -3.41 -18.76
C ASN A 332 -4.70 -2.79 -17.57
N ILE A 333 -4.74 -3.47 -16.42
CA ILE A 333 -3.99 -3.06 -15.25
C ILE A 333 -2.50 -2.98 -15.59
N ILE A 334 -1.89 -1.85 -15.30
CA ILE A 334 -0.45 -1.64 -15.44
C ILE A 334 0.22 -2.30 -14.23
N LYS A 335 0.85 -3.46 -14.47
CA LYS A 335 1.65 -4.15 -13.43
C LYS A 335 3.05 -3.56 -13.41
N ARG A 336 3.37 -2.87 -12.31
CA ARG A 336 4.67 -2.23 -12.07
C ARG A 336 5.57 -3.11 -11.21
N ASN A 337 6.54 -2.52 -10.55
CA ASN A 337 7.45 -3.24 -9.68
C ASN A 337 6.73 -3.77 -8.42
N ARG A 338 6.62 -5.09 -8.29
CA ARG A 338 5.94 -5.76 -7.17
C ARG A 338 6.66 -5.62 -5.82
N TYR A 339 7.92 -5.27 -5.83
CA TYR A 339 8.69 -5.04 -4.60
C TYR A 339 8.41 -3.66 -3.99
N ILE A 340 7.73 -2.79 -4.71
CA ILE A 340 7.31 -1.48 -4.23
C ILE A 340 5.82 -1.54 -3.90
N ILE A 341 5.48 -1.40 -2.61
CA ILE A 341 4.12 -1.54 -2.09
C ILE A 341 3.10 -0.70 -2.89
N THR A 342 3.41 0.55 -3.19
CA THR A 342 2.53 1.45 -3.93
C THR A 342 2.35 1.10 -5.42
N GLN A 343 3.12 0.14 -5.92
CA GLN A 343 3.05 -0.33 -7.30
C GLN A 343 2.45 -1.73 -7.43
N GLN A 344 2.06 -2.35 -6.33
CA GLN A 344 1.33 -3.61 -6.32
C GLN A 344 -0.09 -3.40 -6.83
N SER A 345 -0.70 -4.48 -7.35
CA SER A 345 -2.08 -4.48 -7.85
C SER A 345 -2.79 -5.81 -7.54
N ASP A 346 -2.23 -6.58 -6.65
CA ASP A 346 -2.68 -7.96 -6.39
C ASP A 346 -4.03 -7.97 -5.65
N PHE A 347 -4.29 -6.99 -4.78
CA PHE A 347 -5.61 -6.83 -4.15
C PHE A 347 -6.68 -6.32 -5.11
N ALA A 348 -6.30 -5.53 -6.12
CA ALA A 348 -7.20 -5.15 -7.20
C ALA A 348 -7.67 -6.39 -7.99
N ASP A 349 -6.76 -7.34 -8.26
CA ASP A 349 -7.10 -8.61 -8.89
C ASP A 349 -8.01 -9.45 -7.98
N CYS A 350 -7.74 -9.56 -6.67
CA CYS A 350 -8.63 -10.20 -5.72
C CYS A 350 -10.05 -9.61 -5.75
N PHE A 351 -10.17 -8.28 -5.76
CA PHE A 351 -11.48 -7.61 -5.82
C PHE A 351 -12.21 -7.89 -7.14
N ARG A 352 -11.51 -7.88 -8.27
CA ARG A 352 -12.07 -8.21 -9.59
C ARG A 352 -12.61 -9.64 -9.63
N TYR A 353 -11.88 -10.62 -9.08
CA TYR A 353 -12.32 -12.00 -9.01
C TYR A 353 -13.53 -12.18 -8.09
N LEU A 354 -13.57 -11.46 -6.95
CA LEU A 354 -14.74 -11.43 -6.07
C LEU A 354 -15.99 -10.93 -6.81
N CYS A 355 -15.88 -9.77 -7.47
CA CYS A 355 -16.98 -9.17 -8.23
C CYS A 355 -17.46 -10.12 -9.35
N ASN A 356 -16.53 -10.72 -10.08
CA ASN A 356 -16.86 -11.64 -11.17
C ASN A 356 -17.56 -12.90 -10.68
N SER A 357 -17.15 -13.47 -9.55
CA SER A 357 -17.69 -14.74 -9.06
C SER A 357 -19.01 -14.60 -8.29
N PHE A 358 -19.22 -13.49 -7.59
CA PHE A 358 -20.35 -13.35 -6.67
C PHE A 358 -21.31 -12.21 -6.99
N LEU A 359 -20.87 -11.18 -7.74
CA LEU A 359 -21.70 -10.01 -8.01
C LEU A 359 -22.12 -9.89 -9.50
N SER A 360 -21.72 -10.83 -10.35
CA SER A 360 -22.08 -10.80 -11.78
C SER A 360 -23.59 -10.88 -12.02
N GLU A 361 -24.33 -11.66 -11.25
CA GLU A 361 -25.80 -11.74 -11.38
C GLU A 361 -26.46 -10.41 -10.99
N TRP A 362 -26.01 -9.80 -9.89
CA TRP A 362 -26.47 -8.49 -9.47
C TRP A 362 -26.19 -7.45 -10.54
N TYR A 363 -24.96 -7.39 -11.05
CA TYR A 363 -24.54 -6.50 -12.11
C TYR A 363 -25.39 -6.63 -13.37
N LEU A 364 -25.54 -7.84 -13.90
CA LEU A 364 -26.31 -8.11 -15.12
C LEU A 364 -27.80 -7.78 -14.97
N LYS A 365 -28.38 -8.08 -13.81
CA LYS A 365 -29.79 -7.78 -13.50
C LYS A 365 -30.03 -6.27 -13.48
N HIS A 366 -29.13 -5.50 -12.88
CA HIS A 366 -29.29 -4.06 -12.77
C HIS A 366 -28.91 -3.33 -14.07
N LEU A 367 -27.91 -3.81 -14.80
CA LEU A 367 -27.57 -3.29 -16.10
C LEU A 367 -28.75 -3.39 -17.09
N LYS A 368 -29.46 -4.51 -17.12
CA LYS A 368 -30.67 -4.71 -17.95
C LYS A 368 -31.80 -3.76 -17.55
N LYS A 369 -32.00 -3.49 -16.26
CA LYS A 369 -33.03 -2.58 -15.75
C LYS A 369 -32.76 -1.12 -16.13
N SER A 370 -31.48 -0.72 -16.22
CA SER A 370 -31.09 0.65 -16.58
C SER A 370 -31.11 0.92 -18.09
N GLY A 371 -31.47 -0.07 -18.91
CA GLY A 371 -31.53 0.09 -20.38
C GLY A 371 -30.18 0.10 -21.08
N TYR A 372 -29.10 -0.14 -20.36
CA TYR A 372 -27.74 -0.25 -20.93
C TYR A 372 -27.44 -1.70 -21.35
N THR A 373 -27.01 -1.89 -22.59
CA THR A 373 -26.56 -3.19 -23.09
C THR A 373 -25.07 -3.42 -22.83
N HIS A 374 -24.31 -2.33 -22.71
CA HIS A 374 -22.88 -2.34 -22.34
C HIS A 374 -22.55 -1.08 -21.55
N PHE A 375 -21.72 -1.21 -20.52
CA PHE A 375 -21.14 -0.08 -19.82
C PHE A 375 -19.87 0.32 -20.59
N ASN A 376 -19.85 1.53 -21.16
CA ASN A 376 -18.69 2.01 -21.91
C ASN A 376 -17.63 2.54 -20.92
N ASN A 377 -16.38 2.07 -21.05
CA ASN A 377 -15.26 2.45 -20.19
C ASN A 377 -14.89 3.95 -20.25
N ASN A 378 -15.45 4.70 -21.20
CA ASN A 378 -15.25 6.14 -21.36
C ASN A 378 -16.33 6.98 -20.66
N PHE A 379 -17.19 6.37 -19.84
CA PHE A 379 -18.20 7.10 -19.10
C PHE A 379 -17.55 7.89 -17.95
N VAL A 380 -17.23 9.14 -18.20
CA VAL A 380 -17.04 10.15 -17.18
C VAL A 380 -18.44 10.54 -16.69
N PRO A 381 -18.83 10.35 -15.43
CA PRO A 381 -20.11 10.84 -14.96
C PRO A 381 -20.12 12.37 -15.11
N GLU A 382 -20.93 12.91 -15.99
CA GLU A 382 -21.29 14.31 -15.91
C GLU A 382 -21.96 14.54 -14.56
N LEU A 383 -21.30 15.27 -13.69
CA LEU A 383 -21.92 15.82 -12.50
C LEU A 383 -23.09 16.67 -12.97
N LYS A 384 -24.31 16.16 -12.84
CA LYS A 384 -25.51 16.98 -12.98
C LYS A 384 -25.40 18.07 -11.90
N THR A 385 -25.02 19.26 -12.32
CA THR A 385 -25.21 20.47 -11.51
C THR A 385 -26.69 20.55 -11.15
N PRO A 386 -27.03 20.78 -9.87
CA PRO A 386 -28.44 21.02 -9.49
C PRO A 386 -28.95 22.21 -10.29
N SER A 387 -30.00 22.01 -11.05
CA SER A 387 -30.77 23.14 -11.63
C SER A 387 -31.21 24.04 -10.50
N ARG A 388 -30.87 25.31 -10.62
CA ARG A 388 -31.30 26.40 -9.73
C ARG A 388 -32.82 26.48 -9.65
#